data_6c50649aad88db4c587ea2ac315512f0
#
_entry.id   6c50649aad88db4c587ea2ac315512f0
#
_cell.length_a   1.000
_cell.length_b   1.000
_cell.length_c   1.000
_cell.angle_alpha   90.00
_cell.angle_beta   90.00
_cell.angle_gamma   90.00
#
_symmetry.space_group_name_H-M   'P 1'
#
loop_
_entity.id
_entity.type
_entity.pdbx_description
1 polymer ?
#
loop_
_entity_poly.entity_id
_entity_poly.type
_entity_poly.pdbx_seq_one_letter_code
_entity_poly.pdbx_strand_id
1 'polypeptide(L)'
;SLISFIGAPWTLLVYMLGLKENNGKINFSKTKNKKFNINIILKDLIYYLCIHIENQINAGADVVQIFDTWAGLIPEPELEKFCYNPNLQIVNFCKSKKIPVICFPKGIKEKYLDFQNMVEPNGMNLDYDIDPLWAKENLTKVALQGGMHPKTLLKSKEELYDEANKYL
;
A
#
# COMPACT_ATOMS: atom_id res chain seq x y z
N SER A 1 20.41 -2.71 -5.53
CA SER A 1 19.18 -3.43 -5.14
C SER A 1 18.05 -3.12 -6.10
N LEU A 2 17.28 -4.13 -6.47
CA LEU A 2 16.16 -4.02 -7.37
C LEU A 2 14.85 -4.10 -6.54
N ILE A 3 14.04 -3.05 -6.58
CA ILE A 3 12.72 -3.04 -5.98
C ILE A 3 11.71 -3.38 -7.08
N SER A 4 11.05 -4.53 -6.96
CA SER A 4 9.90 -4.87 -7.78
C SER A 4 8.61 -4.33 -7.15
N PHE A 5 7.51 -4.29 -7.89
CA PHE A 5 6.25 -3.81 -7.33
C PHE A 5 5.03 -4.55 -7.86
N ILE A 6 3.96 -4.47 -7.07
CA ILE A 6 2.62 -4.94 -7.43
C ILE A 6 1.56 -3.94 -6.99
N GLY A 7 0.39 -4.00 -7.62
CA GLY A 7 -0.83 -3.41 -7.05
C GLY A 7 -1.40 -4.33 -5.96
N ALA A 8 -1.84 -3.76 -4.83
CA ALA A 8 -2.53 -4.52 -3.79
C ALA A 8 -3.85 -5.13 -4.28
N PRO A 9 -4.35 -6.21 -3.66
CA PRO A 9 -5.59 -6.86 -4.07
C PRO A 9 -6.80 -5.93 -4.17
N TRP A 10 -6.96 -5.00 -3.21
CA TRP A 10 -8.02 -4.00 -3.27
C TRP A 10 -7.88 -3.07 -4.46
N THR A 11 -6.68 -2.54 -4.70
CA THR A 11 -6.42 -1.67 -5.85
C THR A 11 -6.73 -2.36 -7.17
N LEU A 12 -6.37 -3.62 -7.34
CA LEU A 12 -6.71 -4.40 -8.54
C LEU A 12 -8.22 -4.64 -8.65
N LEU A 13 -8.88 -4.95 -7.53
CA LEU A 13 -10.32 -5.13 -7.48
C LEU A 13 -11.08 -3.86 -7.94
N VAL A 14 -10.61 -2.68 -7.49
CA VAL A 14 -11.17 -1.39 -7.93
C VAL A 14 -11.14 -1.24 -9.44
N TYR A 15 -10.02 -1.58 -10.07
CA TYR A 15 -9.89 -1.52 -11.52
C TYR A 15 -10.72 -2.60 -12.23
N MET A 16 -10.65 -3.85 -11.79
CA MET A 16 -11.34 -4.97 -12.41
C MET A 16 -12.87 -4.82 -12.42
N LEU A 17 -13.44 -4.28 -11.35
CA LEU A 17 -14.88 -4.10 -11.20
C LEU A 17 -15.37 -2.69 -11.58
N GLY A 18 -14.47 -1.81 -12.01
CA GLY A 18 -14.82 -0.43 -12.35
C GLY A 18 -15.50 0.29 -11.18
N LEU A 19 -14.92 0.15 -9.96
CA LEU A 19 -15.50 0.74 -8.76
C LEU A 19 -15.30 2.25 -8.68
N LYS A 20 -14.28 2.78 -9.37
CA LYS A 20 -13.96 4.20 -9.37
C LYS A 20 -14.99 4.99 -10.19
N GLU A 21 -15.53 6.04 -9.60
CA GLU A 21 -16.43 6.98 -10.26
C GLU A 21 -15.67 8.21 -10.80
N ASN A 22 -16.30 8.95 -11.72
CA ASN A 22 -15.70 10.15 -12.34
C ASN A 22 -15.40 11.27 -11.32
N ASN A 23 -16.10 11.29 -10.18
CA ASN A 23 -15.88 12.22 -9.07
C ASN A 23 -14.69 11.83 -8.16
N GLY A 24 -13.95 10.78 -8.48
CA GLY A 24 -12.83 10.26 -7.70
C GLY A 24 -13.22 9.38 -6.50
N LYS A 25 -14.52 9.17 -6.26
CA LYS A 25 -15.01 8.28 -5.19
C LYS A 25 -15.04 6.83 -5.65
N ILE A 26 -15.16 5.93 -4.68
CA ILE A 26 -15.36 4.49 -4.91
C ILE A 26 -16.82 4.14 -4.67
N ASN A 27 -17.45 3.51 -5.65
CA ASN A 27 -18.77 2.91 -5.48
C ASN A 27 -18.65 1.58 -4.75
N PHE A 28 -18.55 1.65 -3.43
CA PHE A 28 -18.36 0.48 -2.58
C PHE A 28 -19.57 -0.47 -2.61
N SER A 29 -20.78 0.01 -2.95
CA SER A 29 -21.98 -0.83 -3.03
C SER A 29 -21.85 -1.93 -4.10
N LYS A 30 -21.07 -1.69 -5.15
CA LYS A 30 -20.80 -2.71 -6.19
C LYS A 30 -20.10 -3.95 -5.64
N THR A 31 -19.32 -3.83 -4.56
CA THR A 31 -18.67 -4.98 -3.90
C THR A 31 -19.67 -5.93 -3.25
N LYS A 32 -20.89 -5.44 -2.96
CA LYS A 32 -21.99 -6.22 -2.37
C LYS A 32 -22.89 -6.88 -3.43
N ASN A 33 -22.54 -6.76 -4.70
CA ASN A 33 -23.32 -7.35 -5.79
C ASN A 33 -23.24 -8.88 -5.73
N LYS A 34 -24.41 -9.54 -5.61
CA LYS A 34 -24.52 -11.01 -5.51
C LYS A 34 -24.02 -11.77 -6.75
N LYS A 35 -23.82 -11.07 -7.89
CA LYS A 35 -23.24 -11.68 -9.11
C LYS A 35 -21.78 -12.08 -8.93
N PHE A 36 -21.07 -11.49 -7.96
CA PHE A 36 -19.66 -11.73 -7.70
C PHE A 36 -19.46 -12.19 -6.26
N ASN A 37 -18.78 -13.29 -6.06
CA ASN A 37 -18.30 -13.64 -4.72
C ASN A 37 -16.97 -12.92 -4.48
N ILE A 38 -17.04 -11.75 -3.85
CA ILE A 38 -15.89 -10.88 -3.64
C ILE A 38 -14.78 -11.57 -2.82
N ASN A 39 -15.15 -12.47 -1.91
CA ASN A 39 -14.17 -13.20 -1.10
C ASN A 39 -13.37 -14.20 -1.96
N ILE A 40 -14.02 -14.83 -2.94
CA ILE A 40 -13.33 -15.71 -3.89
C ILE A 40 -12.38 -14.87 -4.75
N ILE A 41 -12.86 -13.75 -5.31
CA ILE A 41 -12.03 -12.88 -6.16
C ILE A 41 -10.81 -12.38 -5.39
N LEU A 42 -10.97 -11.92 -4.14
CA LEU A 42 -9.83 -11.49 -3.31
C LEU A 42 -8.85 -12.63 -3.07
N LYS A 43 -9.34 -13.83 -2.77
CA LYS A 43 -8.49 -15.01 -2.57
C LYS A 43 -7.70 -15.34 -3.84
N ASP A 44 -8.35 -15.32 -4.97
CA ASP A 44 -7.70 -15.60 -6.27
C ASP A 44 -6.66 -14.51 -6.61
N LEU A 45 -6.99 -13.23 -6.38
CA LEU A 45 -6.03 -12.13 -6.57
C LEU A 45 -4.79 -12.31 -5.70
N ILE A 46 -4.95 -12.62 -4.42
CA ILE A 46 -3.81 -12.87 -3.51
C ILE A 46 -2.98 -14.03 -4.04
N TYR A 47 -3.61 -15.13 -4.43
CA TYR A 47 -2.91 -16.31 -4.95
C TYR A 47 -2.07 -15.98 -6.19
N TYR A 48 -2.67 -15.32 -7.20
CA TYR A 48 -1.94 -14.98 -8.43
C TYR A 48 -0.88 -13.88 -8.21
N LEU A 49 -1.11 -12.95 -7.29
CA LEU A 49 -0.10 -11.96 -6.91
C LEU A 49 1.10 -12.62 -6.24
N CYS A 50 0.90 -13.63 -5.39
CA CYS A 50 2.00 -14.40 -4.81
C CYS A 50 2.83 -15.11 -5.87
N ILE A 51 2.18 -15.72 -6.89
CA ILE A 51 2.89 -16.33 -8.02
C ILE A 51 3.68 -15.26 -8.80
N HIS A 52 3.06 -14.11 -9.05
CA HIS A 52 3.73 -13.01 -9.75
C HIS A 52 4.94 -12.48 -8.98
N ILE A 53 4.81 -12.31 -7.67
CA ILE A 53 5.93 -11.94 -6.78
C ILE A 53 7.04 -12.99 -6.82
N GLU A 54 6.72 -14.28 -6.77
CA GLU A 54 7.71 -15.34 -6.85
C GLU A 54 8.50 -15.28 -8.17
N ASN A 55 7.82 -14.99 -9.29
CA ASN A 55 8.49 -14.80 -10.57
C ASN A 55 9.42 -13.56 -10.55
N GLN A 56 9.01 -12.46 -9.92
CA GLN A 56 9.85 -11.27 -9.76
C GLN A 56 11.08 -11.56 -8.89
N ILE A 57 10.92 -12.31 -7.80
CA ILE A 57 12.04 -12.74 -6.93
C ILE A 57 13.01 -13.62 -7.72
N ASN A 58 12.51 -14.61 -8.46
CA ASN A 58 13.34 -15.49 -9.28
C ASN A 58 14.06 -14.73 -10.41
N ALA A 59 13.52 -13.60 -10.85
CA ALA A 59 14.15 -12.71 -11.82
C ALA A 59 15.16 -11.72 -11.18
N GLY A 60 15.37 -11.77 -9.87
CA GLY A 60 16.40 -11.00 -9.16
C GLY A 60 15.89 -9.79 -8.38
N ALA A 61 14.62 -9.72 -8.05
CA ALA A 61 14.12 -8.67 -7.15
C ALA A 61 14.63 -8.89 -5.72
N ASP A 62 15.17 -7.83 -5.11
CA ASP A 62 15.67 -7.82 -3.73
C ASP A 62 14.59 -7.41 -2.72
N VAL A 63 13.62 -6.61 -3.16
CA VAL A 63 12.55 -6.04 -2.34
C VAL A 63 11.25 -6.02 -3.15
N VAL A 64 10.12 -6.23 -2.51
CA VAL A 64 8.78 -6.07 -3.12
C VAL A 64 8.09 -4.84 -2.53
N GLN A 65 7.54 -3.98 -3.39
CA GLN A 65 6.69 -2.85 -2.97
C GLN A 65 5.25 -3.10 -3.36
N ILE A 66 4.32 -2.95 -2.40
CA ILE A 66 2.88 -3.14 -2.60
C ILE A 66 2.19 -1.79 -2.61
N PHE A 67 1.57 -1.42 -3.74
CA PHE A 67 0.83 -0.17 -3.90
C PHE A 67 -0.67 -0.39 -3.70
N ASP A 68 -1.21 0.04 -2.56
CA ASP A 68 -2.65 0.08 -2.31
C ASP A 68 -3.20 1.49 -2.49
N THR A 69 -3.22 1.93 -3.75
CA THR A 69 -3.52 3.30 -4.18
C THR A 69 -4.89 3.80 -3.72
N TRP A 70 -5.85 2.90 -3.51
CA TRP A 70 -7.23 3.22 -3.17
C TRP A 70 -7.63 2.81 -1.75
N ALA A 71 -6.65 2.48 -0.89
CA ALA A 71 -6.89 2.04 0.49
C ALA A 71 -7.68 3.08 1.31
N GLY A 72 -7.33 4.36 1.20
CA GLY A 72 -8.00 5.45 1.91
C GLY A 72 -9.46 5.72 1.49
N LEU A 73 -9.94 5.07 0.43
CA LEU A 73 -11.34 5.15 -0.01
C LEU A 73 -12.18 3.95 0.44
N ILE A 74 -11.60 3.02 1.19
CA ILE A 74 -12.32 1.92 1.83
C ILE A 74 -13.05 2.48 3.06
N PRO A 75 -14.35 2.20 3.25
CA PRO A 75 -15.04 2.52 4.50
C PRO A 75 -14.31 1.89 5.70
N GLU A 76 -14.16 2.63 6.79
CA GLU A 76 -13.38 2.21 7.95
C GLU A 76 -13.73 0.79 8.46
N PRO A 77 -15.01 0.39 8.60
CA PRO A 77 -15.35 -0.97 9.04
C PRO A 77 -14.92 -2.09 8.09
N GLU A 78 -14.55 -1.74 6.87
CA GLU A 78 -14.15 -2.69 5.82
C GLU A 78 -12.62 -2.70 5.56
N LEU A 79 -11.86 -1.82 6.25
CA LEU A 79 -10.40 -1.71 6.08
C LEU A 79 -9.68 -3.03 6.37
N GLU A 80 -10.06 -3.72 7.43
CA GLU A 80 -9.45 -5.01 7.78
C GLU A 80 -9.63 -6.02 6.65
N LYS A 81 -10.85 -6.11 6.12
CA LYS A 81 -11.21 -7.08 5.08
C LYS A 81 -10.54 -6.81 3.74
N PHE A 82 -10.51 -5.55 3.30
CA PHE A 82 -10.10 -5.19 1.94
C PHE A 82 -8.67 -4.66 1.84
N CYS A 83 -8.10 -4.16 2.95
CA CYS A 83 -6.73 -3.64 2.98
C CYS A 83 -5.82 -4.51 3.86
N TYR A 84 -6.08 -4.60 5.17
CA TYR A 84 -5.11 -5.19 6.10
C TYR A 84 -4.90 -6.69 5.87
N ASN A 85 -5.96 -7.50 5.90
CA ASN A 85 -5.86 -8.94 5.72
C ASN A 85 -5.28 -9.37 4.35
N PRO A 86 -5.66 -8.75 3.21
CA PRO A 86 -5.03 -9.05 1.93
C PRO A 86 -3.54 -8.72 1.89
N ASN A 87 -3.15 -7.54 2.41
CA ASN A 87 -1.74 -7.15 2.48
C ASN A 87 -0.95 -8.07 3.43
N LEU A 88 -1.49 -8.42 4.60
CA LEU A 88 -0.88 -9.36 5.55
C LEU A 88 -0.54 -10.71 4.90
N GLN A 89 -1.46 -11.27 4.11
CA GLN A 89 -1.23 -12.55 3.44
C GLN A 89 -0.05 -12.47 2.46
N ILE A 90 0.04 -11.38 1.68
CA ILE A 90 1.15 -11.18 0.74
C ILE A 90 2.45 -10.92 1.51
N VAL A 91 2.44 -10.11 2.57
CA VAL A 91 3.61 -9.86 3.41
C VAL A 91 4.11 -11.16 4.03
N ASN A 92 3.23 -12.02 4.55
CA ASN A 92 3.60 -13.32 5.09
C ASN A 92 4.20 -14.25 4.01
N PHE A 93 3.66 -14.22 2.80
CA PHE A 93 4.26 -14.94 1.68
C PHE A 93 5.70 -14.46 1.41
N CYS A 94 5.92 -13.15 1.32
CA CYS A 94 7.26 -12.60 1.10
C CYS A 94 8.22 -12.91 2.26
N LYS A 95 7.75 -12.83 3.52
CA LYS A 95 8.52 -13.25 4.70
C LYS A 95 8.96 -14.72 4.60
N SER A 96 8.09 -15.61 4.11
CA SER A 96 8.43 -17.03 3.90
C SER A 96 9.53 -17.23 2.86
N LYS A 97 9.65 -16.31 1.90
CA LYS A 97 10.70 -16.26 0.89
C LYS A 97 11.93 -15.45 1.33
N LYS A 98 11.92 -14.88 2.56
CA LYS A 98 12.97 -14.01 3.12
C LYS A 98 13.21 -12.74 2.29
N ILE A 99 12.18 -12.21 1.66
CA ILE A 99 12.21 -10.98 0.86
C ILE A 99 11.54 -9.85 1.65
N PRO A 100 12.23 -8.70 1.83
CA PRO A 100 11.64 -7.52 2.47
C PRO A 100 10.48 -6.94 1.65
N VAL A 101 9.50 -6.37 2.36
CA VAL A 101 8.30 -5.78 1.75
C VAL A 101 8.12 -4.35 2.23
N ILE A 102 7.86 -3.45 1.28
CA ILE A 102 7.42 -2.08 1.53
C ILE A 102 5.94 -2.00 1.15
N CYS A 103 5.09 -1.52 2.05
CA CYS A 103 3.67 -1.30 1.77
C CYS A 103 3.34 0.18 1.63
N PHE A 104 2.43 0.50 0.71
CA PHE A 104 1.89 1.85 0.55
C PHE A 104 0.35 1.81 0.59
N PRO A 105 -0.25 1.75 1.79
CA PRO A 105 -1.70 1.89 1.95
C PRO A 105 -2.09 3.36 1.88
N LYS A 106 -2.17 3.90 0.66
CA LYS A 106 -2.35 5.33 0.41
C LYS A 106 -3.66 5.86 0.97
N GLY A 107 -3.60 6.99 1.70
CA GLY A 107 -4.78 7.74 2.16
C GLY A 107 -5.44 7.20 3.42
N ILE A 108 -4.84 6.24 4.13
CA ILE A 108 -5.41 5.70 5.38
C ILE A 108 -5.15 6.58 6.62
N LYS A 109 -4.37 7.65 6.49
CA LYS A 109 -4.11 8.67 7.52
C LYS A 109 -3.64 8.06 8.84
N GLU A 110 -4.29 8.39 9.97
CA GLU A 110 -3.92 7.90 11.31
C GLU A 110 -3.95 6.37 11.41
N LYS A 111 -4.59 5.68 10.48
CA LYS A 111 -4.64 4.21 10.41
C LYS A 111 -3.31 3.55 9.96
N TYR A 112 -2.29 4.35 9.63
CA TYR A 112 -0.94 3.82 9.40
C TYR A 112 -0.41 3.03 10.59
N LEU A 113 -0.73 3.44 11.83
CA LEU A 113 -0.32 2.73 13.04
C LEU A 113 -1.02 1.36 13.16
N ASP A 114 -2.32 1.31 12.90
CA ASP A 114 -3.08 0.05 12.88
C ASP A 114 -2.53 -0.89 11.80
N PHE A 115 -2.27 -0.36 10.60
CA PHE A 115 -1.69 -1.11 9.49
C PHE A 115 -0.31 -1.68 9.86
N GLN A 116 0.60 -0.86 10.42
CA GLN A 116 1.91 -1.32 10.89
C GLN A 116 1.78 -2.50 11.85
N ASN A 117 0.87 -2.40 12.81
CA ASN A 117 0.72 -3.40 13.85
C ASN A 117 0.04 -4.70 13.38
N MET A 118 -0.86 -4.62 12.39
CA MET A 118 -1.59 -5.78 11.88
C MET A 118 -0.87 -6.46 10.72
N VAL A 119 -0.22 -5.70 9.84
CA VAL A 119 0.38 -6.23 8.61
C VAL A 119 1.87 -6.52 8.79
N GLU A 120 2.54 -5.76 9.66
CA GLU A 120 3.97 -5.91 9.99
C GLU A 120 4.90 -5.96 8.76
N PRO A 121 4.84 -4.99 7.83
CA PRO A 121 5.77 -4.93 6.72
C PRO A 121 7.18 -4.54 7.20
N ASN A 122 8.20 -4.69 6.37
CA ASN A 122 9.56 -4.22 6.67
C ASN A 122 9.70 -2.71 6.48
N GLY A 123 8.92 -2.13 5.57
CA GLY A 123 8.90 -0.70 5.30
C GLY A 123 7.50 -0.21 4.94
N MET A 124 7.29 1.08 5.13
CA MET A 124 6.06 1.76 4.72
C MET A 124 6.37 3.02 3.94
N ASN A 125 5.74 3.16 2.77
CA ASN A 125 5.72 4.41 2.04
C ASN A 125 4.60 5.29 2.59
N LEU A 126 4.90 6.56 2.83
CA LEU A 126 3.98 7.52 3.44
C LEU A 126 3.35 8.43 2.41
N ASP A 127 2.13 8.87 2.67
CA ASP A 127 1.50 9.99 1.97
C ASP A 127 2.20 11.31 2.31
N TYR A 128 2.11 12.27 1.40
CA TYR A 128 2.70 13.60 1.58
C TYR A 128 1.93 14.51 2.56
N ASP A 129 0.75 14.10 3.00
CA ASP A 129 -0.06 14.80 4.01
C ASP A 129 0.11 14.23 5.43
N ILE A 130 1.00 13.26 5.59
CA ILE A 130 1.40 12.75 6.90
C ILE A 130 2.56 13.58 7.45
N ASP A 131 2.44 14.02 8.70
CA ASP A 131 3.52 14.71 9.41
C ASP A 131 4.74 13.78 9.58
N PRO A 132 5.92 14.15 9.05
CA PRO A 132 7.13 13.34 9.17
C PRO A 132 7.56 13.06 10.61
N LEU A 133 7.38 14.03 11.51
CA LEU A 133 7.71 13.87 12.92
C LEU A 133 6.78 12.87 13.60
N TRP A 134 5.48 13.00 13.37
CA TRP A 134 4.51 12.03 13.84
C TRP A 134 4.85 10.61 13.32
N ALA A 135 5.16 10.47 12.05
CA ALA A 135 5.51 9.18 11.46
C ALA A 135 6.75 8.57 12.12
N LYS A 136 7.80 9.38 12.33
CA LYS A 136 9.05 8.97 12.99
C LYS A 136 8.82 8.50 14.44
N GLU A 137 7.93 9.17 15.17
CA GLU A 137 7.63 8.84 16.57
C GLU A 137 6.72 7.62 16.74
N ASN A 138 5.78 7.39 15.80
CA ASN A 138 4.73 6.40 15.94
C ASN A 138 4.97 5.13 15.10
N LEU A 139 5.61 5.24 13.94
CA LEU A 139 5.85 4.11 13.04
C LEU A 139 7.27 3.53 13.24
N THR A 140 7.56 3.13 14.47
CA THR A 140 8.92 2.75 14.91
C THR A 140 9.32 1.31 14.53
N LYS A 141 8.39 0.49 14.03
CA LYS A 141 8.64 -0.93 13.70
C LYS A 141 9.00 -1.15 12.23
N VAL A 142 9.02 -0.11 11.43
CA VAL A 142 9.19 -0.17 9.98
C VAL A 142 10.19 0.86 9.47
N ALA A 143 10.85 0.58 8.36
CA ALA A 143 11.58 1.62 7.62
C ALA A 143 10.58 2.55 6.94
N LEU A 144 10.80 3.86 7.02
CA LEU A 144 9.93 4.85 6.39
C LEU A 144 10.48 5.28 5.03
N GLN A 145 9.59 5.45 4.06
CA GLN A 145 9.91 5.89 2.70
C GLN A 145 8.90 6.94 2.23
N GLY A 146 9.32 7.89 1.42
CA GLY A 146 8.43 8.88 0.79
C GLY A 146 8.01 10.00 1.74
N GLY A 147 6.77 10.47 1.61
CA GLY A 147 6.20 11.54 2.41
C GLY A 147 6.33 12.94 1.79
N MET A 148 7.33 13.21 0.97
CA MET A 148 7.48 14.52 0.33
C MET A 148 6.46 14.71 -0.80
N HIS A 149 5.84 15.90 -0.83
CA HIS A 149 4.85 16.22 -1.86
C HIS A 149 5.53 16.34 -3.25
N PRO A 150 5.05 15.62 -4.30
CA PRO A 150 5.70 15.60 -5.61
C PRO A 150 5.89 17.00 -6.25
N LYS A 151 4.98 17.95 -5.97
CA LYS A 151 5.11 19.34 -6.46
C LYS A 151 6.31 20.08 -5.89
N THR A 152 6.91 19.61 -4.80
CA THR A 152 8.14 20.19 -4.23
C THR A 152 9.30 20.10 -5.22
N LEU A 153 9.32 19.09 -6.11
CA LEU A 153 10.31 18.94 -7.16
C LEU A 153 10.27 20.09 -8.23
N LEU A 154 9.20 20.87 -8.24
CA LEU A 154 9.03 22.02 -9.16
C LEU A 154 9.47 23.35 -8.52
N LYS A 155 9.91 23.33 -7.26
CA LYS A 155 10.37 24.51 -6.52
C LYS A 155 11.84 24.82 -6.78
N SER A 156 12.34 25.92 -6.20
CA SER A 156 13.77 26.25 -6.24
C SER A 156 14.62 25.17 -5.57
N LYS A 157 15.93 25.16 -5.86
CA LYS A 157 16.86 24.21 -5.25
C LYS A 157 16.93 24.37 -3.74
N GLU A 158 16.91 25.60 -3.23
CA GLU A 158 16.92 25.90 -1.80
C GLU A 158 15.66 25.37 -1.12
N GLU A 159 14.48 25.68 -1.64
CA GLU A 159 13.21 25.22 -1.10
C GLU A 159 13.10 23.67 -1.12
N LEU A 160 13.61 23.04 -2.19
CA LEU A 160 13.65 21.59 -2.29
C LEU A 160 14.55 20.96 -1.23
N TYR A 161 15.73 21.56 -1.00
CA TYR A 161 16.68 21.11 0.00
C TYR A 161 16.11 21.25 1.42
N ASP A 162 15.51 22.40 1.75
CA ASP A 162 14.89 22.65 3.04
C ASP A 162 13.72 21.68 3.31
N GLU A 163 12.91 21.39 2.29
CA GLU A 163 11.82 20.44 2.41
C GLU A 163 12.33 19.01 2.62
N ALA A 164 13.37 18.60 1.87
CA ALA A 164 13.96 17.27 1.99
C ALA A 164 14.57 17.03 3.39
N ASN A 165 15.18 18.05 3.97
CA ASN A 165 15.77 17.95 5.31
C ASN A 165 14.77 17.67 6.44
N LYS A 166 13.47 17.89 6.23
CA LYS A 166 12.42 17.54 7.21
C LYS A 166 12.22 16.03 7.34
N TYR A 167 12.72 15.26 6.37
CA TYR A 167 12.57 13.80 6.31
C TYR A 167 13.85 13.04 6.69
N LEU A 168 14.92 13.75 7.04
CA LEU A 168 16.18 13.21 7.53
C LEU A 168 16.26 13.25 9.06
#